data_685c88d0c2f88d100fcb455004c6e0a9
#
_entry.id   685c88d0c2f88d100fcb455004c6e0a9
#
_cell.length_a   1.000
_cell.length_b   1.000
_cell.length_c   1.000
_cell.angle_alpha   90.00
_cell.angle_beta   90.00
_cell.angle_gamma   90.00
#
_symmetry.space_group_name_H-M   'P 1'
#
loop_
_entity.id
_entity.type
_entity.pdbx_description
1 polymer ?
#
loop_
_entity_poly.entity_id
_entity_poly.type
_entity_poly.pdbx_seq_one_letter_code
_entity_poly.pdbx_strand_id
1 'polypeptide(L)'
;KPIVTATQMLDSMMVNPRPTRAEISDVANAIYDGTSAIMLSGETAAGAYPVEALKTMSAIAERTETENHFRLDYLTENTTGKIAVSDATAHAACLTAKDVNAAAIVTVSESGTTARLLSKYRPQQPIIACVMKEQVQRQLSLSWGITPLMMPLAHSTDELIEMSTSLAKENGYLHNGELAVVTAGVPVGVSGTTNMIKIHMVGNCLATGVGVGPENSDVTSATGKACVCRTLDEVRAKFKPGMVLVVPSTTNEMLSYVRDAAALVVEEPGLNSHAAIAGKALLKPTVVGAAG
;
A
#
# COMPACT_ATOMS: atom_id res chain seq x y z
N LYS A 1 19.07 -2.96 14.08
CA LYS A 1 19.81 -1.73 13.75
C LYS A 1 19.89 -1.62 12.24
N PRO A 2 19.76 -0.42 11.63
CA PRO A 2 19.95 -0.27 10.20
C PRO A 2 21.39 -0.62 9.80
N ILE A 3 21.54 -1.28 8.66
CA ILE A 3 22.82 -1.68 8.07
C ILE A 3 22.92 -1.01 6.71
N VAL A 4 24.10 -0.45 6.41
CA VAL A 4 24.42 0.11 5.10
C VAL A 4 25.53 -0.74 4.48
N THR A 5 25.23 -1.42 3.37
CA THR A 5 26.26 -2.12 2.59
C THR A 5 26.94 -1.13 1.67
N ALA A 6 28.27 -1.05 1.76
CA ALA A 6 29.06 -0.01 1.15
C ALA A 6 30.40 -0.54 0.63
N THR A 7 31.06 0.29 -0.16
CA THR A 7 32.38 0.11 -0.78
C THR A 7 32.42 -0.93 -1.90
N GLN A 8 33.02 -0.53 -3.02
CA GLN A 8 33.25 -1.36 -4.22
C GLN A 8 31.98 -2.01 -4.78
N MET A 9 30.82 -1.36 -4.59
CA MET A 9 29.55 -1.90 -5.04
C MET A 9 29.43 -1.92 -6.59
N LEU A 10 29.85 -0.83 -7.24
CA LEU A 10 29.93 -0.69 -8.70
C LEU A 10 31.28 -0.04 -9.09
N ASP A 11 32.36 -0.49 -8.51
CA ASP A 11 33.69 0.13 -8.59
C ASP A 11 34.16 0.32 -10.04
N SER A 12 33.89 -0.65 -10.93
CA SER A 12 34.21 -0.55 -12.35
C SER A 12 33.56 0.65 -13.05
N MET A 13 32.46 1.16 -12.50
CA MET A 13 31.77 2.35 -13.01
C MET A 13 32.47 3.67 -12.65
N MET A 14 33.55 3.63 -11.92
CA MET A 14 34.48 4.76 -11.82
C MET A 14 34.99 5.21 -13.20
N VAL A 15 35.24 4.24 -14.09
CA VAL A 15 35.84 4.47 -15.42
C VAL A 15 35.01 3.91 -16.58
N ASN A 16 34.05 3.05 -16.34
CA ASN A 16 33.20 2.43 -17.36
C ASN A 16 31.72 2.84 -17.19
N PRO A 17 30.96 2.98 -18.29
CA PRO A 17 29.54 3.35 -18.23
C PRO A 17 28.62 2.20 -17.79
N ARG A 18 29.15 0.99 -17.60
CA ARG A 18 28.40 -0.21 -17.19
C ARG A 18 29.20 -1.02 -16.20
N PRO A 19 28.55 -1.64 -15.19
CA PRO A 19 29.22 -2.48 -14.21
C PRO A 19 29.56 -3.86 -14.77
N THR A 20 30.38 -4.59 -14.07
CA THR A 20 30.61 -6.02 -14.30
C THR A 20 29.42 -6.86 -13.81
N ARG A 21 29.35 -8.13 -14.25
CA ARG A 21 28.32 -9.07 -13.76
C ARG A 21 28.46 -9.36 -12.26
N ALA A 22 29.71 -9.43 -11.77
CA ALA A 22 29.97 -9.68 -10.36
C ALA A 22 29.39 -8.56 -9.49
N GLU A 23 29.63 -7.30 -9.85
CA GLU A 23 29.10 -6.14 -9.14
C GLU A 23 27.57 -6.09 -9.15
N ILE A 24 26.91 -6.42 -10.26
CA ILE A 24 25.45 -6.53 -10.31
C ILE A 24 24.96 -7.58 -9.32
N SER A 25 25.63 -8.75 -9.28
CA SER A 25 25.29 -9.84 -8.36
C SER A 25 25.54 -9.44 -6.91
N ASP A 26 26.58 -8.70 -6.62
CA ASP A 26 26.91 -8.26 -5.26
C ASP A 26 25.88 -7.25 -4.73
N VAL A 27 25.45 -6.30 -5.55
CA VAL A 27 24.36 -5.38 -5.21
C VAL A 27 23.05 -6.16 -4.95
N ALA A 28 22.71 -7.10 -5.82
CA ALA A 28 21.50 -7.92 -5.66
C ALA A 28 21.59 -8.78 -4.37
N ASN A 29 22.74 -9.41 -4.09
CA ASN A 29 22.94 -10.19 -2.89
C ASN A 29 22.83 -9.36 -1.61
N ALA A 30 23.37 -8.13 -1.60
CA ALA A 30 23.21 -7.23 -0.46
C ALA A 30 21.73 -6.96 -0.13
N ILE A 31 20.88 -6.88 -1.17
CA ILE A 31 19.44 -6.70 -1.00
C ILE A 31 18.76 -8.00 -0.53
N TYR A 32 19.16 -9.15 -1.07
CA TYR A 32 18.71 -10.47 -0.60
C TYR A 32 19.07 -10.72 0.85
N ASP A 33 20.25 -10.30 1.28
CA ASP A 33 20.72 -10.41 2.67
C ASP A 33 20.00 -9.44 3.63
N GLY A 34 19.11 -8.57 3.10
CA GLY A 34 18.25 -7.69 3.90
C GLY A 34 18.93 -6.42 4.38
N THR A 35 19.93 -5.89 3.66
CA THR A 35 20.51 -4.57 3.98
C THR A 35 19.44 -3.48 4.06
N SER A 36 19.64 -2.47 4.91
CA SER A 36 18.70 -1.34 5.03
C SER A 36 18.92 -0.29 3.94
N ALA A 37 20.15 -0.16 3.47
CA ALA A 37 20.55 0.75 2.41
C ALA A 37 21.81 0.21 1.72
N ILE A 38 22.01 0.61 0.47
CA ILE A 38 23.23 0.41 -0.31
C ILE A 38 23.87 1.77 -0.60
N MET A 39 25.19 1.84 -0.66
CA MET A 39 25.92 3.10 -0.78
C MET A 39 26.94 3.03 -1.90
N LEU A 40 26.97 4.04 -2.75
CA LEU A 40 28.05 4.36 -3.67
C LEU A 40 29.06 5.28 -2.97
N SER A 41 30.33 5.11 -3.28
CA SER A 41 31.44 5.91 -2.71
C SER A 41 32.19 6.66 -3.82
N GLY A 42 33.30 6.11 -4.29
CA GLY A 42 34.11 6.67 -5.37
C GLY A 42 33.33 6.86 -6.67
N GLU A 43 32.41 5.95 -6.97
CA GLU A 43 31.60 5.92 -8.19
C GLU A 43 30.81 7.24 -8.39
N THR A 44 30.34 7.84 -7.30
CA THR A 44 29.63 9.13 -7.33
C THR A 44 30.48 10.32 -6.90
N ALA A 45 31.56 10.10 -6.12
CA ALA A 45 32.40 11.18 -5.61
C ALA A 45 33.49 11.62 -6.61
N ALA A 46 34.04 10.69 -7.39
CA ALA A 46 35.19 10.94 -8.29
C ALA A 46 35.07 10.16 -9.62
N GLY A 47 34.08 9.31 -9.81
CA GLY A 47 33.90 8.53 -11.03
C GLY A 47 33.50 9.37 -12.24
N ALA A 48 33.76 8.83 -13.43
CA ALA A 48 33.39 9.47 -14.70
C ALA A 48 31.87 9.36 -15.01
N TYR A 49 31.15 8.43 -14.36
CA TYR A 49 29.75 8.09 -14.64
C TYR A 49 28.87 8.10 -13.37
N PRO A 50 28.83 9.20 -12.58
CA PRO A 50 28.17 9.21 -11.27
C PRO A 50 26.63 9.02 -11.36
N VAL A 51 25.99 9.60 -12.36
CA VAL A 51 24.54 9.51 -12.56
C VAL A 51 24.16 8.12 -13.04
N GLU A 52 24.90 7.56 -13.95
CA GLU A 52 24.72 6.20 -14.49
C GLU A 52 24.92 5.15 -13.40
N ALA A 53 25.92 5.32 -12.53
CA ALA A 53 26.17 4.44 -11.39
C ALA A 53 24.96 4.42 -10.43
N LEU A 54 24.42 5.58 -10.07
CA LEU A 54 23.25 5.68 -9.22
C LEU A 54 22.01 5.05 -9.87
N LYS A 55 21.75 5.35 -11.14
CA LYS A 55 20.63 4.74 -11.89
C LYS A 55 20.73 3.24 -12.00
N THR A 56 21.95 2.73 -12.24
CA THR A 56 22.22 1.30 -12.32
C THR A 56 21.98 0.61 -10.99
N MET A 57 22.48 1.19 -9.89
CA MET A 57 22.25 0.66 -8.54
C MET A 57 20.75 0.64 -8.18
N SER A 58 20.03 1.71 -8.48
CA SER A 58 18.57 1.78 -8.28
C SER A 58 17.84 0.70 -9.07
N ALA A 59 18.16 0.56 -10.36
CA ALA A 59 17.53 -0.44 -11.22
C ALA A 59 17.77 -1.89 -10.74
N ILE A 60 18.99 -2.20 -10.25
CA ILE A 60 19.29 -3.51 -9.67
C ILE A 60 18.47 -3.72 -8.39
N ALA A 61 18.39 -2.70 -7.52
CA ALA A 61 17.63 -2.77 -6.28
C ALA A 61 16.14 -3.02 -6.55
N GLU A 62 15.52 -2.21 -7.39
CA GLU A 62 14.11 -2.33 -7.76
C GLU A 62 13.80 -3.70 -8.38
N ARG A 63 14.66 -4.17 -9.32
CA ARG A 63 14.48 -5.47 -9.93
C ARG A 63 14.60 -6.62 -8.92
N THR A 64 15.59 -6.56 -8.05
CA THR A 64 15.80 -7.57 -7.01
C THR A 64 14.62 -7.61 -6.03
N GLU A 65 14.10 -6.46 -5.64
CA GLU A 65 12.94 -6.38 -4.74
C GLU A 65 11.65 -6.91 -5.37
N THR A 66 11.43 -6.73 -6.68
CA THR A 66 10.24 -7.26 -7.37
C THR A 66 10.24 -8.78 -7.51
N GLU A 67 11.41 -9.40 -7.70
CA GLU A 67 11.57 -10.85 -7.83
C GLU A 67 11.67 -11.58 -6.48
N ASN A 68 11.67 -10.82 -5.40
CA ASN A 68 12.05 -11.35 -4.10
C ASN A 68 10.87 -11.94 -3.33
N HIS A 69 10.82 -13.27 -3.22
CA HIS A 69 9.88 -13.99 -2.37
C HIS A 69 10.30 -14.02 -0.89
N PHE A 70 11.50 -13.57 -0.54
CA PHE A 70 12.06 -13.70 0.80
C PHE A 70 11.42 -12.78 1.85
N ARG A 71 10.66 -11.78 1.43
CA ARG A 71 9.88 -10.92 2.33
C ARG A 71 8.89 -11.69 3.23
N LEU A 72 8.48 -12.88 2.79
CA LEU A 72 7.60 -13.75 3.58
C LEU A 72 8.32 -14.35 4.79
N ASP A 73 9.61 -14.59 4.70
CA ASP A 73 10.38 -15.25 5.76
C ASP A 73 10.49 -14.35 6.99
N TYR A 74 10.62 -13.04 6.82
CA TYR A 74 10.63 -12.08 7.93
C TYR A 74 9.30 -12.01 8.69
N LEU A 75 8.18 -12.30 8.02
CA LEU A 75 6.85 -12.36 8.66
C LEU A 75 6.60 -13.69 9.36
N THR A 76 7.31 -14.75 8.97
CA THR A 76 7.14 -16.11 9.49
C THR A 76 8.19 -16.51 10.51
N GLU A 77 9.27 -15.72 10.71
CA GLU A 77 10.27 -16.00 11.72
C GLU A 77 9.63 -16.13 13.11
N ASN A 78 9.66 -17.34 13.63
CA ASN A 78 9.24 -17.65 14.99
C ASN A 78 10.19 -16.97 15.97
N THR A 79 9.82 -15.83 16.48
CA THR A 79 10.53 -15.18 17.58
C THR A 79 10.35 -16.02 18.85
N THR A 80 11.39 -16.75 19.23
CA THR A 80 11.41 -17.46 20.51
C THR A 80 11.64 -16.45 21.63
N GLY A 81 10.61 -16.17 22.45
CA GLY A 81 10.73 -15.28 23.60
C GLY A 81 9.54 -14.33 23.79
N LYS A 82 9.55 -13.56 24.87
CA LYS A 82 8.56 -12.50 25.11
C LYS A 82 8.83 -11.33 24.17
N ILE A 83 7.89 -11.07 23.27
CA ILE A 83 7.92 -9.93 22.34
C ILE A 83 7.27 -8.72 23.01
N ALA A 84 7.83 -7.53 22.81
CA ALA A 84 7.21 -6.29 23.27
C ALA A 84 5.88 -6.05 22.53
N VAL A 85 4.90 -5.43 23.21
CA VAL A 85 3.58 -5.14 22.63
C VAL A 85 3.71 -4.37 21.32
N SER A 86 4.58 -3.36 21.26
CA SER A 86 4.81 -2.56 20.05
C SER A 86 5.37 -3.39 18.87
N ASP A 87 6.23 -4.37 19.16
CA ASP A 87 6.81 -5.25 18.11
C ASP A 87 5.74 -6.25 17.62
N ALA A 88 4.97 -6.85 18.53
CA ALA A 88 3.84 -7.71 18.18
C ALA A 88 2.76 -6.96 17.36
N THR A 89 2.46 -5.72 17.74
CA THR A 89 1.52 -4.86 17.00
C THR A 89 2.05 -4.53 15.59
N ALA A 90 3.33 -4.20 15.46
CA ALA A 90 3.94 -3.93 14.15
C ALA A 90 3.91 -5.17 13.24
N HIS A 91 4.24 -6.36 13.80
CA HIS A 91 4.14 -7.62 13.07
C HIS A 91 2.70 -7.90 12.59
N ALA A 92 1.72 -7.81 13.50
CA ALA A 92 0.32 -8.01 13.17
C ALA A 92 -0.18 -6.99 12.13
N ALA A 93 0.27 -5.73 12.17
CA ALA A 93 -0.08 -4.72 11.19
C ALA A 93 0.44 -5.06 9.79
N CYS A 94 1.67 -5.58 9.68
CA CYS A 94 2.23 -6.02 8.39
C CYS A 94 1.46 -7.22 7.82
N LEU A 95 1.11 -8.20 8.66
CA LEU A 95 0.27 -9.35 8.25
C LEU A 95 -1.12 -8.87 7.81
N THR A 96 -1.77 -8.06 8.63
CA THR A 96 -3.09 -7.49 8.30
C THR A 96 -3.04 -6.74 6.96
N ALA A 97 -2.03 -5.89 6.74
CA ALA A 97 -1.90 -5.13 5.51
C ALA A 97 -1.79 -6.03 4.27
N LYS A 98 -1.06 -7.14 4.40
CA LYS A 98 -0.96 -8.16 3.34
C LYS A 98 -2.31 -8.86 3.11
N ASP A 99 -2.96 -9.35 4.19
CA ASP A 99 -4.18 -10.15 4.09
C ASP A 99 -5.37 -9.36 3.51
N VAL A 100 -5.49 -8.06 3.85
CA VAL A 100 -6.53 -7.18 3.30
C VAL A 100 -6.11 -6.48 2.00
N ASN A 101 -4.92 -6.77 1.48
CA ASN A 101 -4.33 -6.10 0.31
C ASN A 101 -4.39 -4.57 0.45
N ALA A 102 -3.94 -4.04 1.58
CA ALA A 102 -3.92 -2.61 1.85
C ALA A 102 -2.96 -1.89 0.88
N ALA A 103 -3.32 -0.67 0.47
CA ALA A 103 -2.47 0.16 -0.38
C ALA A 103 -1.22 0.68 0.36
N ALA A 104 -1.34 0.94 1.68
CA ALA A 104 -0.23 1.39 2.51
C ALA A 104 -0.44 1.02 3.99
N ILE A 105 0.67 0.99 4.73
CA ILE A 105 0.67 1.00 6.20
C ILE A 105 0.99 2.43 6.64
N VAL A 106 0.04 3.08 7.33
CA VAL A 106 0.23 4.42 7.87
C VAL A 106 0.54 4.31 9.36
N THR A 107 1.64 4.87 9.81
CA THR A 107 2.00 4.86 11.22
C THR A 107 2.24 6.26 11.74
N VAL A 108 1.68 6.57 12.91
CA VAL A 108 1.98 7.82 13.60
C VAL A 108 2.94 7.54 14.73
N SER A 109 4.11 8.18 14.70
CA SER A 109 5.18 7.88 15.63
C SER A 109 5.96 9.14 16.04
N GLU A 110 6.02 9.42 17.32
CA GLU A 110 6.78 10.57 17.83
C GLU A 110 8.31 10.37 17.70
N SER A 111 8.80 9.16 17.98
CA SER A 111 10.24 8.83 17.98
C SER A 111 10.71 8.06 16.75
N GLY A 112 9.78 7.67 15.87
CA GLY A 112 10.06 6.81 14.72
C GLY A 112 10.22 5.32 15.07
N THR A 113 10.04 4.92 16.32
CA THR A 113 10.24 3.52 16.75
C THR A 113 9.29 2.57 16.06
N THR A 114 8.00 2.89 16.01
CA THR A 114 6.99 2.05 15.33
C THR A 114 7.31 1.88 13.85
N ALA A 115 7.68 2.96 13.16
CA ALA A 115 8.06 2.90 11.76
C ALA A 115 9.24 1.95 11.52
N ARG A 116 10.28 2.01 12.39
CA ARG A 116 11.42 1.07 12.31
C ARG A 116 11.04 -0.38 12.61
N LEU A 117 10.07 -0.61 13.52
CA LEU A 117 9.55 -1.95 13.78
C LEU A 117 8.80 -2.51 12.58
N LEU A 118 7.96 -1.70 11.92
CA LEU A 118 7.31 -2.08 10.66
C LEU A 118 8.34 -2.39 9.56
N SER A 119 9.34 -1.52 9.39
CA SER A 119 10.43 -1.71 8.43
C SER A 119 11.21 -3.01 8.65
N LYS A 120 11.37 -3.45 9.90
CA LYS A 120 12.00 -4.72 10.26
C LYS A 120 11.34 -5.93 9.58
N TYR A 121 10.02 -5.89 9.43
CA TYR A 121 9.23 -6.99 8.85
C TYR A 121 9.12 -6.93 7.33
N ARG A 122 9.73 -5.94 6.68
CA ARG A 122 9.81 -5.83 5.22
C ARG A 122 8.46 -6.03 4.50
N PRO A 123 7.37 -5.31 4.88
CA PRO A 123 6.08 -5.48 4.22
C PRO A 123 6.16 -5.12 2.73
N GLN A 124 5.25 -5.68 1.94
CA GLN A 124 5.13 -5.32 0.53
C GLN A 124 4.53 -3.91 0.36
N GLN A 125 3.67 -3.52 1.29
CA GLN A 125 3.03 -2.21 1.30
C GLN A 125 4.03 -1.13 1.73
N PRO A 126 3.99 0.07 1.12
CA PRO A 126 4.79 1.21 1.57
C PRO A 126 4.42 1.59 3.00
N ILE A 127 5.41 1.97 3.79
CA ILE A 127 5.23 2.45 5.16
C ILE A 127 5.26 3.97 5.15
N ILE A 128 4.13 4.60 5.41
CA ILE A 128 4.00 6.05 5.52
C ILE A 128 4.10 6.41 7.01
N ALA A 129 5.20 7.05 7.40
CA ALA A 129 5.44 7.43 8.80
C ALA A 129 5.12 8.90 9.02
N CYS A 130 4.00 9.19 9.66
CA CYS A 130 3.62 10.55 10.06
C CYS A 130 4.34 10.89 11.37
N VAL A 131 5.17 11.92 11.34
CA VAL A 131 6.02 12.34 12.46
C VAL A 131 5.88 13.84 12.74
N MET A 132 6.11 14.26 14.00
CA MET A 132 5.95 15.64 14.44
C MET A 132 7.30 16.38 14.56
N LYS A 133 8.42 15.66 14.41
CA LYS A 133 9.77 16.24 14.59
C LYS A 133 10.59 16.06 13.33
N GLU A 134 11.12 17.14 12.78
CA GLU A 134 11.96 17.14 11.57
C GLU A 134 13.19 16.25 11.71
N GLN A 135 13.80 16.20 12.89
CA GLN A 135 14.92 15.31 13.14
C GLN A 135 14.54 13.84 12.94
N VAL A 136 13.35 13.43 13.42
CA VAL A 136 12.85 12.06 13.26
C VAL A 136 12.56 11.77 11.80
N GLN A 137 11.96 12.72 11.08
CA GLN A 137 11.72 12.62 9.64
C GLN A 137 13.03 12.32 8.90
N ARG A 138 14.07 13.13 9.13
CA ARG A 138 15.38 12.93 8.48
C ARG A 138 16.03 11.59 8.82
N GLN A 139 15.93 11.15 10.09
CA GLN A 139 16.47 9.85 10.51
C GLN A 139 15.76 8.67 9.87
N LEU A 140 14.44 8.76 9.67
CA LEU A 140 13.65 7.69 9.07
C LEU A 140 13.92 7.53 7.57
N SER A 141 14.42 8.54 6.87
CA SER A 141 14.80 8.46 5.46
C SER A 141 15.90 7.43 5.18
N LEU A 142 16.65 6.98 6.19
CA LEU A 142 17.63 5.89 6.10
C LEU A 142 17.03 4.51 6.45
N SER A 143 15.76 4.44 6.74
CA SER A 143 15.09 3.18 7.11
C SER A 143 14.37 2.60 5.90
N TRP A 144 14.55 1.33 5.66
CA TRP A 144 13.99 0.64 4.49
C TRP A 144 12.46 0.76 4.41
N GLY A 145 11.95 1.08 3.22
CA GLY A 145 10.51 1.10 2.92
C GLY A 145 9.70 2.18 3.63
N ILE A 146 10.35 3.14 4.31
CA ILE A 146 9.67 4.21 5.04
C ILE A 146 9.69 5.50 4.25
N THR A 147 8.51 6.09 4.06
CA THR A 147 8.34 7.47 3.62
C THR A 147 7.89 8.32 4.80
N PRO A 148 8.75 9.16 5.35
CA PRO A 148 8.41 10.01 6.50
C PRO A 148 7.74 11.31 6.04
N LEU A 149 6.55 11.61 6.60
CA LEU A 149 5.80 12.83 6.35
C LEU A 149 5.65 13.64 7.64
N MET A 150 5.77 14.97 7.54
CA MET A 150 5.53 15.86 8.68
C MET A 150 4.04 16.05 8.90
N MET A 151 3.59 15.85 10.15
CA MET A 151 2.21 16.00 10.57
C MET A 151 2.14 16.84 11.85
N PRO A 152 1.14 17.73 11.99
CA PRO A 152 0.88 18.40 13.28
C PRO A 152 0.49 17.40 14.36
N LEU A 153 0.54 17.84 15.63
CA LEU A 153 0.09 17.03 16.75
C LEU A 153 -1.44 16.87 16.69
N ALA A 154 -1.90 15.61 16.73
CA ALA A 154 -3.32 15.30 16.86
C ALA A 154 -3.73 15.23 18.35
N HIS A 155 -4.95 15.63 18.67
CA HIS A 155 -5.47 15.67 20.03
C HIS A 155 -6.39 14.50 20.36
N SER A 156 -6.83 13.75 19.37
CA SER A 156 -7.65 12.55 19.55
C SER A 156 -7.22 11.43 18.59
N THR A 157 -7.65 10.20 18.86
CA THR A 157 -7.38 9.04 18.01
C THR A 157 -8.04 9.19 16.63
N ASP A 158 -9.26 9.72 16.58
CA ASP A 158 -9.97 9.88 15.31
C ASP A 158 -9.32 10.98 14.45
N GLU A 159 -8.96 12.11 15.06
CA GLU A 159 -8.19 13.17 14.39
C GLU A 159 -6.84 12.66 13.87
N LEU A 160 -6.14 11.83 14.66
CA LEU A 160 -4.87 11.21 14.27
C LEU A 160 -5.02 10.35 13.01
N ILE A 161 -6.07 9.52 12.95
CA ILE A 161 -6.33 8.64 11.81
C ILE A 161 -6.68 9.48 10.58
N GLU A 162 -7.60 10.44 10.72
CA GLU A 162 -8.04 11.29 9.62
C GLU A 162 -6.88 12.13 9.06
N MET A 163 -6.13 12.80 9.92
CA MET A 163 -4.98 13.61 9.49
C MET A 163 -3.90 12.79 8.81
N SER A 164 -3.54 11.64 9.38
CA SER A 164 -2.46 10.80 8.84
C SER A 164 -2.84 10.17 7.49
N THR A 165 -4.08 9.72 7.34
CA THR A 165 -4.56 9.15 6.07
C THR A 165 -4.80 10.22 5.00
N SER A 166 -5.31 11.41 5.38
CA SER A 166 -5.42 12.56 4.48
C SER A 166 -4.05 13.02 3.98
N LEU A 167 -3.07 13.12 4.87
CA LEU A 167 -1.70 13.49 4.51
C LEU A 167 -1.07 12.47 3.54
N ALA A 168 -1.25 11.18 3.78
CA ALA A 168 -0.78 10.13 2.87
C ALA A 168 -1.47 10.23 1.49
N LYS A 169 -2.76 10.56 1.46
CA LYS A 169 -3.52 10.77 0.23
C LYS A 169 -3.07 12.02 -0.53
N GLU A 170 -2.88 13.15 0.14
CA GLU A 170 -2.40 14.39 -0.47
C GLU A 170 -1.02 14.23 -1.12
N ASN A 171 -0.19 13.34 -0.58
CA ASN A 171 1.12 13.00 -1.12
C ASN A 171 1.09 11.84 -2.15
N GLY A 172 -0.09 11.37 -2.56
CA GLY A 172 -0.27 10.38 -3.62
C GLY A 172 0.01 8.92 -3.22
N TYR A 173 0.11 8.61 -1.93
CA TYR A 173 0.32 7.25 -1.43
C TYR A 173 -0.98 6.48 -1.18
N LEU A 174 -2.10 7.18 -1.11
CA LEU A 174 -3.43 6.61 -0.92
C LEU A 174 -4.45 7.28 -1.83
N HIS A 175 -5.42 6.51 -2.31
CA HIS A 175 -6.51 6.99 -3.14
C HIS A 175 -7.88 6.65 -2.53
N ASN A 176 -8.92 7.35 -2.94
CA ASN A 176 -10.27 7.06 -2.47
C ASN A 176 -10.68 5.62 -2.81
N GLY A 177 -11.26 4.93 -1.83
CA GLY A 177 -11.68 3.54 -1.96
C GLY A 177 -10.62 2.50 -1.63
N GLU A 178 -9.37 2.92 -1.40
CA GLU A 178 -8.31 2.01 -0.97
C GLU A 178 -8.36 1.76 0.54
N LEU A 179 -7.84 0.60 0.96
CA LEU A 179 -7.65 0.28 2.36
C LEU A 179 -6.25 0.70 2.81
N ALA A 180 -6.17 1.31 3.98
CA ALA A 180 -4.94 1.57 4.70
C ALA A 180 -4.96 0.87 6.06
N VAL A 181 -3.82 0.32 6.48
CA VAL A 181 -3.66 -0.16 7.85
C VAL A 181 -2.98 0.94 8.67
N VAL A 182 -3.70 1.49 9.62
CA VAL A 182 -3.20 2.58 10.49
C VAL A 182 -2.73 2.01 11.81
N THR A 183 -1.51 2.38 12.24
CA THR A 183 -0.97 2.00 13.56
C THR A 183 -0.61 3.23 14.37
N ALA A 184 -0.93 3.20 15.64
CA ALA A 184 -0.61 4.28 16.58
C ALA A 184 -0.49 3.79 18.03
N GLY A 185 0.05 4.63 18.89
CA GLY A 185 -0.01 4.47 20.34
C GLY A 185 -1.23 5.19 20.92
N VAL A 186 -2.03 4.48 21.71
CA VAL A 186 -3.18 5.03 22.44
C VAL A 186 -2.93 4.86 23.94
N PRO A 187 -3.09 5.90 24.78
CA PRO A 187 -3.51 7.26 24.44
C PRO A 187 -2.46 8.06 23.62
N VAL A 188 -2.95 9.01 22.81
CA VAL A 188 -2.11 9.88 21.98
C VAL A 188 -1.14 10.69 22.86
N GLY A 189 0.11 10.85 22.41
CA GLY A 189 1.14 11.63 23.12
C GLY A 189 1.98 10.82 24.12
N VAL A 190 1.75 9.51 24.26
CA VAL A 190 2.60 8.64 25.07
C VAL A 190 3.55 7.84 24.16
N SER A 191 4.83 8.19 24.21
CA SER A 191 5.86 7.57 23.36
C SER A 191 6.09 6.09 23.72
N GLY A 192 6.26 5.23 22.71
CA GLY A 192 6.62 3.81 22.87
C GLY A 192 5.44 2.86 23.13
N THR A 193 4.20 3.32 23.03
CA THR A 193 2.98 2.56 23.35
C THR A 193 2.19 2.12 22.12
N THR A 194 2.84 1.80 20.99
CA THR A 194 2.10 1.30 19.83
C THR A 194 1.30 0.05 20.18
N ASN A 195 -0.02 0.19 20.24
CA ASN A 195 -0.96 -0.83 20.72
C ASN A 195 -2.28 -0.86 19.94
N MET A 196 -2.38 -0.08 18.84
CA MET A 196 -3.57 0.00 18.01
C MET A 196 -3.25 -0.36 16.56
N ILE A 197 -4.15 -1.13 15.96
CA ILE A 197 -4.23 -1.37 14.51
C ILE A 197 -5.66 -1.07 14.10
N LYS A 198 -5.82 -0.24 13.07
CA LYS A 198 -7.13 0.07 12.47
C LYS A 198 -7.04 -0.09 10.96
N ILE A 199 -7.95 -0.88 10.39
CA ILE A 199 -8.18 -0.90 8.96
C ILE A 199 -9.07 0.29 8.64
N HIS A 200 -8.60 1.17 7.75
CA HIS A 200 -9.29 2.41 7.37
C HIS A 200 -9.50 2.45 5.87
N MET A 201 -10.72 2.69 5.44
CA MET A 201 -11.04 2.96 4.03
C MET A 201 -10.85 4.44 3.75
N VAL A 202 -10.01 4.75 2.77
CA VAL A 202 -9.66 6.13 2.41
C VAL A 202 -10.80 6.82 1.68
N GLY A 203 -11.22 7.98 2.16
CA GLY A 203 -12.29 8.79 1.57
C GLY A 203 -13.66 8.52 2.20
N ASN A 204 -14.68 9.22 1.69
CA ASN A 204 -16.05 9.07 2.19
C ASN A 204 -16.70 7.83 1.56
N CYS A 205 -17.10 6.89 2.38
CA CYS A 205 -17.97 5.80 1.96
C CYS A 205 -19.37 6.36 1.77
N LEU A 206 -19.83 6.46 0.51
CA LEU A 206 -21.16 7.00 0.19
C LEU A 206 -22.27 5.95 0.31
N ALA A 207 -21.93 4.68 0.10
CA ALA A 207 -22.87 3.57 0.24
C ALA A 207 -22.10 2.29 0.58
N THR A 208 -22.71 1.40 1.37
CA THR A 208 -22.16 0.09 1.72
C THR A 208 -23.13 -0.99 1.30
N GLY A 209 -22.61 -2.17 0.97
CA GLY A 209 -23.42 -3.32 0.57
C GLY A 209 -22.62 -4.61 0.66
N VAL A 210 -23.21 -5.70 0.19
CA VAL A 210 -22.56 -7.01 0.14
C VAL A 210 -21.82 -7.16 -1.18
N GLY A 211 -20.51 -7.37 -1.11
CA GLY A 211 -19.68 -7.62 -2.28
C GLY A 211 -19.95 -9.00 -2.88
N VAL A 212 -20.12 -9.04 -4.19
CA VAL A 212 -20.30 -10.25 -4.99
C VAL A 212 -19.26 -10.24 -6.08
N GLY A 213 -18.35 -11.19 -6.02
CA GLY A 213 -17.29 -11.36 -7.02
C GLY A 213 -17.36 -12.75 -7.66
N PRO A 214 -16.66 -12.98 -8.79
CA PRO A 214 -16.51 -14.31 -9.35
C PRO A 214 -15.65 -15.18 -8.40
N GLU A 215 -16.10 -16.41 -8.18
CA GLU A 215 -15.33 -17.40 -7.42
C GLU A 215 -14.00 -17.66 -8.14
N ASN A 216 -12.88 -17.56 -7.43
CA ASN A 216 -11.51 -17.74 -7.95
C ASN A 216 -10.98 -16.63 -8.88
N SER A 217 -11.44 -15.39 -8.77
CA SER A 217 -10.86 -14.28 -9.51
C SER A 217 -10.13 -13.30 -8.58
N ASP A 218 -8.99 -12.79 -9.04
CA ASP A 218 -8.23 -11.74 -8.35
C ASP A 218 -8.91 -10.35 -8.45
N VAL A 219 -10.05 -10.27 -9.16
CA VAL A 219 -10.76 -9.01 -9.39
C VAL A 219 -11.72 -8.75 -8.22
N THR A 220 -11.19 -8.19 -7.15
CA THR A 220 -11.94 -7.85 -5.92
C THR A 220 -12.38 -6.39 -5.85
N SER A 221 -11.86 -5.53 -6.73
CA SER A 221 -12.13 -4.10 -6.74
C SER A 221 -12.15 -3.54 -8.16
N ALA A 222 -12.84 -2.42 -8.35
CA ALA A 222 -12.77 -1.63 -9.58
C ALA A 222 -12.92 -0.15 -9.27
N THR A 223 -12.30 0.67 -10.10
CA THR A 223 -12.36 2.13 -10.01
C THR A 223 -12.90 2.70 -11.31
N GLY A 224 -13.78 3.67 -11.20
CA GLY A 224 -14.37 4.33 -12.36
C GLY A 224 -15.28 5.49 -11.97
N LYS A 225 -15.63 6.32 -12.93
CA LYS A 225 -16.63 7.37 -12.72
C LYS A 225 -17.98 6.76 -12.45
N ALA A 226 -18.66 7.12 -11.35
CA ALA A 226 -19.99 6.64 -11.04
C ALA A 226 -21.03 7.16 -12.05
N CYS A 227 -21.84 6.24 -12.58
CA CYS A 227 -23.01 6.54 -13.40
C CYS A 227 -24.26 6.13 -12.61
N VAL A 228 -24.82 7.07 -11.87
CA VAL A 228 -26.03 6.86 -11.06
C VAL A 228 -27.25 7.06 -11.93
N CYS A 229 -28.07 6.00 -12.09
CA CYS A 229 -29.26 5.97 -12.91
C CYS A 229 -30.40 5.24 -12.20
N ARG A 230 -31.62 5.72 -12.31
CA ARG A 230 -32.78 5.09 -11.73
C ARG A 230 -33.58 4.28 -12.74
N THR A 231 -33.44 4.56 -14.02
CA THR A 231 -34.17 3.93 -15.13
C THR A 231 -33.21 3.48 -16.23
N LEU A 232 -33.69 2.55 -17.06
CA LEU A 232 -32.93 2.09 -18.24
C LEU A 232 -32.68 3.23 -19.25
N ASP A 233 -33.63 4.15 -19.41
CA ASP A 233 -33.45 5.27 -20.32
C ASP A 233 -32.37 6.25 -19.86
N GLU A 234 -32.25 6.43 -18.55
CA GLU A 234 -31.10 7.17 -17.99
C GLU A 234 -29.77 6.46 -18.23
N VAL A 235 -29.71 5.13 -18.11
CA VAL A 235 -28.53 4.34 -18.44
C VAL A 235 -28.15 4.54 -19.92
N ARG A 236 -29.12 4.44 -20.82
CA ARG A 236 -28.92 4.67 -22.27
C ARG A 236 -28.35 6.07 -22.57
N ALA A 237 -28.79 7.07 -21.81
CA ALA A 237 -28.40 8.46 -22.04
C ALA A 237 -27.04 8.83 -21.42
N LYS A 238 -26.69 8.28 -20.26
CA LYS A 238 -25.56 8.74 -19.43
C LYS A 238 -24.38 7.78 -19.38
N PHE A 239 -24.61 6.46 -19.56
CA PHE A 239 -23.57 5.46 -19.38
C PHE A 239 -22.52 5.50 -20.50
N LYS A 240 -21.26 5.32 -20.11
CA LYS A 240 -20.12 5.10 -21.02
C LYS A 240 -19.31 3.90 -20.54
N PRO A 241 -18.71 3.11 -21.43
CA PRO A 241 -17.84 2.00 -21.06
C PRO A 241 -16.76 2.41 -20.05
N GLY A 242 -16.50 1.53 -19.06
CA GLY A 242 -15.54 1.78 -17.99
C GLY A 242 -16.07 2.57 -16.79
N MET A 243 -17.34 3.01 -16.82
CA MET A 243 -17.97 3.60 -15.62
C MET A 243 -18.43 2.55 -14.63
N VAL A 244 -18.54 2.91 -13.34
CA VAL A 244 -19.25 2.14 -12.33
C VAL A 244 -20.75 2.40 -12.48
N LEU A 245 -21.52 1.37 -12.83
CA LEU A 245 -22.96 1.48 -13.01
C LEU A 245 -23.66 1.36 -11.66
N VAL A 246 -24.40 2.39 -11.27
CA VAL A 246 -25.17 2.44 -10.01
C VAL A 246 -26.64 2.55 -10.35
N VAL A 247 -27.43 1.49 -10.02
CA VAL A 247 -28.85 1.37 -10.37
C VAL A 247 -29.63 0.70 -9.24
N PRO A 248 -30.95 0.92 -9.11
CA PRO A 248 -31.73 0.24 -8.09
C PRO A 248 -31.74 -1.29 -8.24
N SER A 249 -31.86 -1.78 -9.46
CA SER A 249 -31.86 -3.21 -9.83
C SER A 249 -31.42 -3.37 -11.29
N THR A 250 -31.10 -4.59 -11.70
CA THR A 250 -30.73 -4.88 -13.10
C THR A 250 -31.76 -5.76 -13.77
N THR A 251 -31.89 -5.62 -15.10
CA THR A 251 -32.71 -6.45 -15.98
C THR A 251 -31.90 -7.02 -17.12
N ASN A 252 -32.44 -8.00 -17.87
CA ASN A 252 -31.79 -8.57 -19.03
C ASN A 252 -31.40 -7.53 -20.08
N GLU A 253 -32.16 -6.45 -20.22
CA GLU A 253 -31.88 -5.36 -21.15
C GLU A 253 -30.66 -4.55 -20.76
N MET A 254 -30.22 -4.61 -19.49
CA MET A 254 -29.04 -3.93 -18.97
C MET A 254 -27.75 -4.75 -19.10
N LEU A 255 -27.79 -6.02 -19.50
CA LEU A 255 -26.62 -6.91 -19.51
C LEU A 255 -25.48 -6.37 -20.38
N SER A 256 -25.76 -5.70 -21.49
CA SER A 256 -24.73 -5.07 -22.33
C SER A 256 -23.99 -3.96 -21.57
N TYR A 257 -24.69 -3.15 -20.81
CA TYR A 257 -24.11 -2.08 -19.99
C TYR A 257 -23.30 -2.65 -18.80
N VAL A 258 -23.82 -3.72 -18.15
CA VAL A 258 -23.10 -4.41 -17.06
C VAL A 258 -21.77 -5.00 -17.58
N ARG A 259 -21.78 -5.59 -18.77
CA ARG A 259 -20.57 -6.13 -19.41
C ARG A 259 -19.51 -5.05 -19.66
N ASP A 260 -19.95 -3.87 -20.08
CA ASP A 260 -19.04 -2.77 -20.44
C ASP A 260 -18.70 -1.86 -19.23
N ALA A 261 -19.34 -2.09 -18.07
CA ALA A 261 -19.07 -1.39 -16.82
C ALA A 261 -17.75 -1.86 -16.17
N ALA A 262 -17.11 -0.97 -15.42
CA ALA A 262 -16.00 -1.32 -14.54
C ALA A 262 -16.47 -2.14 -13.32
N ALA A 263 -17.60 -1.74 -12.75
CA ALA A 263 -18.28 -2.44 -11.64
C ALA A 263 -19.79 -2.15 -11.64
N LEU A 264 -20.52 -2.91 -10.85
CA LEU A 264 -21.95 -2.78 -10.67
C LEU A 264 -22.30 -2.54 -9.19
N VAL A 265 -23.12 -1.55 -8.91
CA VAL A 265 -23.67 -1.27 -7.57
C VAL A 265 -25.18 -1.21 -7.67
N VAL A 266 -25.87 -2.01 -6.84
CA VAL A 266 -27.34 -2.04 -6.85
C VAL A 266 -27.92 -1.93 -5.44
N GLU A 267 -29.08 -1.26 -5.33
CA GLU A 267 -29.85 -1.18 -4.09
C GLU A 267 -30.52 -2.52 -3.75
N GLU A 268 -30.88 -3.30 -4.76
CA GLU A 268 -31.54 -4.61 -4.60
C GLU A 268 -30.63 -5.55 -3.79
N PRO A 269 -31.08 -6.07 -2.64
CA PRO A 269 -30.29 -6.98 -1.82
C PRO A 269 -30.38 -8.43 -2.33
N GLY A 270 -29.38 -9.23 -1.93
CA GLY A 270 -29.39 -10.68 -2.10
C GLY A 270 -28.35 -11.20 -3.08
N LEU A 271 -27.67 -12.26 -2.63
CA LEU A 271 -26.60 -12.93 -3.40
C LEU A 271 -27.11 -13.70 -4.62
N ASN A 272 -28.44 -13.91 -4.71
CA ASN A 272 -29.14 -14.54 -5.83
C ASN A 272 -29.94 -13.54 -6.66
N SER A 273 -29.77 -12.22 -6.44
CA SER A 273 -30.38 -11.19 -7.27
C SER A 273 -29.86 -11.27 -8.72
N HIS A 274 -30.63 -10.72 -9.65
CA HIS A 274 -30.21 -10.66 -11.05
C HIS A 274 -28.84 -9.96 -11.21
N ALA A 275 -28.59 -8.90 -10.45
CA ALA A 275 -27.32 -8.18 -10.43
C ALA A 275 -26.17 -9.05 -9.93
N ALA A 276 -26.37 -9.83 -8.87
CA ALA A 276 -25.36 -10.73 -8.32
C ALA A 276 -24.99 -11.82 -9.33
N ILE A 277 -25.98 -12.44 -9.98
CA ILE A 277 -25.77 -13.47 -10.98
C ILE A 277 -25.07 -12.90 -12.22
N ALA A 278 -25.54 -11.76 -12.72
CA ALA A 278 -24.94 -11.09 -13.87
C ALA A 278 -23.49 -10.66 -13.61
N GLY A 279 -23.22 -10.09 -12.42
CA GLY A 279 -21.88 -9.70 -12.01
C GLY A 279 -20.89 -10.88 -11.98
N LYS A 280 -21.29 -12.00 -11.38
CA LYS A 280 -20.49 -13.24 -11.37
C LYS A 280 -20.25 -13.76 -12.78
N ALA A 281 -21.29 -13.87 -13.60
CA ALA A 281 -21.20 -14.40 -14.96
C ALA A 281 -20.33 -13.54 -15.88
N LEU A 282 -20.37 -12.23 -15.71
CA LEU A 282 -19.61 -11.26 -16.51
C LEU A 282 -18.26 -10.86 -15.89
N LEU A 283 -17.86 -11.51 -14.82
CA LEU A 283 -16.60 -11.26 -14.08
C LEU A 283 -16.46 -9.80 -13.64
N LYS A 284 -17.54 -9.19 -13.15
CA LYS A 284 -17.56 -7.80 -12.68
C LYS A 284 -17.67 -7.71 -11.17
N PRO A 285 -16.83 -6.89 -10.50
CA PRO A 285 -17.05 -6.55 -9.11
C PRO A 285 -18.45 -5.97 -8.95
N THR A 286 -19.24 -6.57 -8.06
CA THR A 286 -20.64 -6.18 -7.86
C THR A 286 -20.91 -5.98 -6.38
N VAL A 287 -21.63 -4.91 -6.03
CA VAL A 287 -22.12 -4.64 -4.69
C VAL A 287 -23.65 -4.67 -4.75
N VAL A 288 -24.27 -5.50 -3.91
CA VAL A 288 -25.73 -5.61 -3.78
C VAL A 288 -26.19 -5.11 -2.42
N GLY A 289 -27.42 -4.62 -2.31
CA GLY A 289 -27.96 -4.06 -1.08
C GLY A 289 -27.32 -2.73 -0.68
N ALA A 290 -26.80 -1.98 -1.63
CA ALA A 290 -26.22 -0.66 -1.39
C ALA A 290 -27.33 0.38 -1.25
N ALA A 291 -27.96 0.42 -0.08
CA ALA A 291 -28.96 1.44 0.28
C ALA A 291 -28.26 2.70 0.82
N GLY A 292 -28.59 3.89 0.26
CA GLY A 292 -28.06 5.18 0.70
C GLY A 292 -28.56 6.33 -0.16
#